data_53bafad38d34f9dab02b558b1f18a19c
#
_entry.id   53bafad38d34f9dab02b558b1f18a19c
#
_cell.length_a   1.000
_cell.length_b   1.000
_cell.length_c   1.000
_cell.angle_alpha   90.00
_cell.angle_beta   90.00
_cell.angle_gamma   90.00
#
_symmetry.space_group_name_H-M   'P 1'
#
loop_
_entity.id
_entity.type
_entity.pdbx_description
1 polymer ?
#
loop_
_entity_poly.entity_id
_entity_poly.type
_entity_poly.pdbx_seq_one_letter_code
_entity_poly.pdbx_strand_id
1 'polypeptide(L)'
;MNAIEKPGLHIRSYLPHFDANCLLQHIVLSARKGVDLIHPELAQIIENGIRHYDRNRYCLLAWCIMPDHLHIYVVFLPTQLMGRNVLEWKSWITRTWQIVSGTKLLIFNPDYYDRYLRTLDQASKAIGYIEYNPVVAGYVVDPKDWRWSSAWHKARGWEAGNDWRPLFLPSGSR
;
A
#
# COMPACT_ATOMS: atom_id res chain seq x y z
N MET A 1 -9.99 30.95 6.97
CA MET A 1 -10.71 29.74 7.38
C MET A 1 -9.70 28.80 8.00
N ASN A 2 -9.76 28.67 9.34
CA ASN A 2 -8.80 27.84 10.06
C ASN A 2 -9.07 26.36 9.77
N ALA A 3 -8.07 25.67 9.23
CA ALA A 3 -8.10 24.22 9.11
C ALA A 3 -8.18 23.64 10.53
N ILE A 4 -9.25 22.91 10.82
CA ILE A 4 -9.42 22.19 12.07
C ILE A 4 -8.38 21.07 12.05
N GLU A 5 -7.32 21.21 12.84
CA GLU A 5 -6.36 20.14 13.07
C GLU A 5 -7.08 18.96 13.73
N LYS A 6 -7.26 17.88 13.00
CA LYS A 6 -7.73 16.61 13.55
C LYS A 6 -6.56 15.89 14.19
N PRO A 7 -6.73 15.29 15.39
CA PRO A 7 -5.69 14.48 16.02
C PRO A 7 -5.20 13.39 15.05
N GLY A 8 -3.89 13.27 14.86
CA GLY A 8 -3.29 12.29 13.97
C GLY A 8 -3.12 12.74 12.51
N LEU A 9 -3.36 14.02 12.20
CA LEU A 9 -3.14 14.56 10.86
C LEU A 9 -1.71 15.11 10.76
N HIS A 10 -0.90 14.51 9.91
CA HIS A 10 0.43 15.00 9.57
C HIS A 10 0.41 15.66 8.19
N ILE A 11 0.75 16.95 8.13
CA ILE A 11 0.92 17.69 6.89
C ILE A 11 2.41 17.72 6.59
N ARG A 12 2.87 16.89 5.65
CA ARG A 12 4.27 16.88 5.17
C ARG A 12 4.43 17.43 3.76
N SER A 13 3.32 17.65 3.08
CA SER A 13 3.26 18.19 1.72
C SER A 13 1.86 18.78 1.48
N TYR A 14 1.43 18.89 0.24
CA TYR A 14 0.14 19.46 -0.11
C TYR A 14 -1.08 18.62 0.29
N LEU A 15 -0.89 17.35 0.64
CA LEU A 15 -1.98 16.46 1.07
C LEU A 15 -1.87 16.15 2.57
N PRO A 16 -2.99 16.21 3.32
CA PRO A 16 -3.01 15.80 4.72
C PRO A 16 -2.95 14.27 4.83
N HIS A 17 -2.06 13.75 5.67
CA HIS A 17 -1.94 12.33 5.97
C HIS A 17 -2.53 12.01 7.34
N PHE A 18 -3.26 10.91 7.44
CA PHE A 18 -3.93 10.49 8.66
C PHE A 18 -3.25 9.28 9.29
N ASP A 19 -2.49 9.51 10.35
CA ASP A 19 -1.77 8.47 11.10
C ASP A 19 -2.73 7.83 12.13
N ALA A 20 -3.42 6.79 11.73
CA ALA A 20 -4.35 6.04 12.56
C ALA A 20 -3.85 4.62 12.78
N ASN A 21 -3.18 4.38 13.91
CA ASN A 21 -2.69 3.07 14.29
C ASN A 21 -3.84 2.07 14.42
N CYS A 22 -3.60 0.83 14.01
CA CYS A 22 -4.56 -0.26 14.07
C CYS A 22 -5.82 -0.09 13.20
N LEU A 23 -5.86 0.89 12.30
CA LEU A 23 -6.90 1.01 11.28
C LEU A 23 -6.38 0.53 9.93
N LEU A 24 -7.30 -0.02 9.14
CA LEU A 24 -6.98 -0.37 7.77
C LEU A 24 -6.78 0.90 6.94
N GLN A 25 -5.62 0.99 6.34
CA GLN A 25 -5.25 2.12 5.51
C GLN A 25 -5.10 1.71 4.05
N HIS A 26 -5.71 2.48 3.17
CA HIS A 26 -5.46 2.46 1.75
C HIS A 26 -4.43 3.53 1.42
N ILE A 27 -3.31 3.12 0.88
CA ILE A 27 -2.21 4.00 0.48
C ILE A 27 -2.03 3.87 -1.03
N VAL A 28 -1.87 5.00 -1.71
CA VAL A 28 -1.56 5.04 -3.15
C VAL A 28 -0.27 5.83 -3.35
N LEU A 29 0.73 5.17 -3.93
CA LEU A 29 2.01 5.77 -4.31
C LEU A 29 2.03 5.96 -5.82
N SER A 30 2.02 7.20 -6.28
CA SER A 30 2.09 7.52 -7.72
C SER A 30 3.54 7.51 -8.20
N ALA A 31 3.76 6.94 -9.37
CA ALA A 31 5.04 6.99 -10.06
C ALA A 31 5.39 8.43 -10.50
N ARG A 32 6.66 8.73 -10.62
CA ARG A 32 7.12 9.92 -11.32
C ARG A 32 6.88 9.76 -12.82
N LYS A 33 6.68 10.89 -13.50
CA LYS A 33 6.49 10.92 -14.96
C LYS A 33 7.61 10.17 -15.67
N GLY A 34 7.24 9.23 -16.52
CA GLY A 34 8.15 8.41 -17.32
C GLY A 34 8.70 7.17 -16.60
N VAL A 35 8.25 6.89 -15.37
CA VAL A 35 8.56 5.65 -14.64
C VAL A 35 7.43 4.67 -14.87
N ASP A 36 7.75 3.48 -15.35
CA ASP A 36 6.84 2.34 -15.47
C ASP A 36 7.07 1.37 -14.31
N LEU A 37 6.11 1.31 -13.36
CA LEU A 37 6.23 0.48 -12.16
C LEU A 37 6.10 -1.02 -12.47
N ILE A 38 5.57 -1.40 -13.63
CA ILE A 38 5.42 -2.81 -14.03
C ILE A 38 6.62 -3.33 -14.83
N HIS A 39 7.69 -2.52 -15.00
CA HIS A 39 8.96 -3.07 -15.46
C HIS A 39 9.34 -4.26 -14.55
N PRO A 40 9.62 -5.45 -15.08
CA PRO A 40 9.67 -6.69 -14.29
C PRO A 40 10.60 -6.62 -13.07
N GLU A 41 11.79 -6.08 -13.24
CA GLU A 41 12.76 -5.96 -12.14
C GLU A 41 12.32 -4.92 -11.11
N LEU A 42 11.76 -3.77 -11.54
CA LEU A 42 11.25 -2.74 -10.64
C LEU A 42 10.03 -3.23 -9.87
N ALA A 43 9.08 -3.87 -10.56
CA ALA A 43 7.89 -4.43 -9.92
C ALA A 43 8.26 -5.48 -8.86
N GLN A 44 9.27 -6.32 -9.12
CA GLN A 44 9.77 -7.29 -8.13
C GLN A 44 10.43 -6.59 -6.93
N ILE A 45 11.19 -5.51 -7.17
CA ILE A 45 11.77 -4.69 -6.08
C ILE A 45 10.66 -4.05 -5.24
N ILE A 46 9.63 -3.48 -5.89
CA ILE A 46 8.49 -2.89 -5.19
C ILE A 46 7.79 -3.93 -4.32
N GLU A 47 7.47 -5.09 -4.89
CA GLU A 47 6.81 -6.17 -4.18
C GLU A 47 7.64 -6.65 -2.97
N ASN A 48 8.94 -6.85 -3.14
CA ASN A 48 9.83 -7.23 -2.05
C ASN A 48 9.85 -6.16 -0.95
N GLY A 49 9.89 -4.88 -1.32
CA GLY A 49 9.93 -3.77 -0.38
C GLY A 49 8.69 -3.68 0.51
N ILE A 50 7.50 -3.79 -0.08
CA ILE A 50 6.24 -3.72 0.69
C ILE A 50 5.94 -5.00 1.49
N ARG A 51 6.52 -6.14 1.13
CA ARG A 51 6.34 -7.41 1.83
C ARG A 51 7.37 -7.66 2.92
N HIS A 52 8.48 -6.95 2.92
CA HIS A 52 9.63 -7.21 3.80
C HIS A 52 9.29 -7.22 5.29
N TYR A 53 8.45 -6.31 5.74
CA TYR A 53 8.04 -6.20 7.14
C TYR A 53 6.60 -6.64 7.40
N ASP A 54 6.00 -7.37 6.44
CA ASP A 54 4.69 -7.97 6.65
C ASP A 54 4.72 -8.89 7.89
N ARG A 55 3.68 -8.80 8.73
CA ARG A 55 3.53 -9.48 10.03
C ARG A 55 4.53 -9.06 11.12
N ASN A 56 5.44 -8.13 10.84
CA ASN A 56 6.41 -7.61 11.80
C ASN A 56 6.12 -6.17 12.22
N ARG A 57 5.86 -5.30 11.24
CA ARG A 57 5.53 -3.89 11.48
C ARG A 57 4.11 -3.55 11.06
N TYR A 58 3.54 -4.31 10.18
CA TYR A 58 2.19 -4.16 9.64
C TYR A 58 1.67 -5.51 9.14
N CYS A 59 0.35 -5.58 8.95
CA CYS A 59 -0.28 -6.67 8.23
C CYS A 59 -0.64 -6.17 6.83
N LEU A 60 0.01 -6.72 5.81
CA LEU A 60 -0.30 -6.44 4.42
C LEU A 60 -1.50 -7.27 4.00
N LEU A 61 -2.55 -6.63 3.51
CA LEU A 61 -3.83 -7.29 3.19
C LEU A 61 -4.05 -7.44 1.69
N ALA A 62 -3.67 -6.44 0.93
CA ALA A 62 -3.72 -6.47 -0.53
C ALA A 62 -2.78 -5.42 -1.13
N TRP A 63 -2.34 -5.66 -2.36
CA TRP A 63 -1.65 -4.67 -3.18
C TRP A 63 -1.94 -4.91 -4.65
N CYS A 64 -1.74 -3.87 -5.44
CA CYS A 64 -1.73 -3.95 -6.88
C CYS A 64 -0.77 -2.90 -7.43
N ILE A 65 0.24 -3.35 -8.16
CA ILE A 65 1.18 -2.49 -8.88
C ILE A 65 0.59 -2.26 -10.27
N MET A 66 0.24 -1.03 -10.57
CA MET A 66 -0.20 -0.56 -11.87
C MET A 66 0.97 0.17 -12.57
N PRO A 67 0.93 0.44 -13.88
CA PRO A 67 2.03 1.09 -14.57
C PRO A 67 2.49 2.42 -13.96
N ASP A 68 1.57 3.22 -13.46
CA ASP A 68 1.80 4.59 -12.99
C ASP A 68 1.51 4.81 -11.51
N HIS A 69 1.01 3.79 -10.80
CA HIS A 69 0.75 3.87 -9.36
C HIS A 69 0.72 2.49 -8.68
N LEU A 70 0.91 2.50 -7.37
CA LEU A 70 0.87 1.34 -6.50
C LEU A 70 -0.23 1.53 -5.45
N HIS A 71 -1.18 0.62 -5.41
CA HIS A 71 -2.16 0.50 -4.33
C HIS A 71 -1.67 -0.45 -3.25
N ILE A 72 -1.84 -0.06 -1.98
CA ILE A 72 -1.51 -0.89 -0.81
C ILE A 72 -2.66 -0.81 0.19
N TYR A 73 -3.16 -1.96 0.65
CA TYR A 73 -4.01 -2.07 1.84
C TYR A 73 -3.23 -2.70 2.97
N VAL A 74 -3.15 -1.99 4.09
CA VAL A 74 -2.27 -2.35 5.20
C VAL A 74 -2.89 -1.91 6.54
N VAL A 75 -2.64 -2.70 7.59
CA VAL A 75 -2.88 -2.31 8.99
C VAL A 75 -1.54 -2.19 9.67
N PHE A 76 -1.17 -1.01 10.15
CA PHE A 76 0.05 -0.81 10.93
C PHE A 76 -0.13 -1.28 12.37
N LEU A 77 0.88 -1.98 12.92
CA LEU A 77 0.87 -2.39 14.31
C LEU A 77 0.97 -1.16 15.25
N PRO A 78 0.58 -1.28 16.53
CA PRO A 78 0.36 -0.14 17.42
C PRO A 78 1.51 0.86 17.55
N THR A 79 2.75 0.41 17.45
CA THR A 79 3.96 1.25 17.57
C THR A 79 4.49 1.80 16.24
N GLN A 80 3.82 1.49 15.13
CA GLN A 80 4.30 1.83 13.79
C GLN A 80 3.60 3.07 13.25
N LEU A 81 4.39 4.01 12.78
CA LEU A 81 3.89 5.21 12.11
C LEU A 81 3.80 4.97 10.60
N MET A 82 2.63 5.21 10.02
CA MET A 82 2.40 5.06 8.58
C MET A 82 3.41 5.87 7.76
N GLY A 83 3.54 7.16 8.03
CA GLY A 83 4.41 8.04 7.28
C GLY A 83 5.87 7.60 7.28
N ARG A 84 6.35 7.02 8.38
CA ARG A 84 7.71 6.46 8.47
C ARG A 84 7.86 5.21 7.59
N ASN A 85 6.91 4.29 7.64
CA ASN A 85 6.95 3.08 6.84
C ASN A 85 6.86 3.39 5.33
N VAL A 86 5.98 4.33 4.94
CA VAL A 86 5.88 4.79 3.54
C VAL A 86 7.19 5.42 3.06
N LEU A 87 7.83 6.24 3.90
CA LEU A 87 9.12 6.83 3.57
C LEU A 87 10.22 5.76 3.39
N GLU A 88 10.24 4.76 4.27
CA GLU A 88 11.17 3.64 4.19
C GLU A 88 10.95 2.81 2.92
N TRP A 89 9.70 2.47 2.56
CA TRP A 89 9.40 1.78 1.29
C TRP A 89 9.92 2.58 0.09
N LYS A 90 9.54 3.84 -0.02
CA LYS A 90 9.94 4.70 -1.15
C LYS A 90 11.45 4.82 -1.26
N SER A 91 12.14 5.01 -0.13
CA SER A 91 13.59 5.17 -0.08
C SER A 91 14.32 3.88 -0.44
N TRP A 92 13.89 2.74 0.12
CA TRP A 92 14.50 1.45 -0.13
C TRP A 92 14.29 1.02 -1.59
N ILE A 93 13.07 1.10 -2.11
CA ILE A 93 12.73 0.76 -3.50
C ILE A 93 13.56 1.62 -4.46
N THR A 94 13.57 2.93 -4.26
CA THR A 94 14.32 3.86 -5.13
C THR A 94 15.82 3.54 -5.10
N ARG A 95 16.41 3.35 -3.92
CA ARG A 95 17.84 3.04 -3.79
C ARG A 95 18.19 1.71 -4.45
N THR A 96 17.38 0.68 -4.21
CA THR A 96 17.62 -0.64 -4.81
C THR A 96 17.52 -0.57 -6.33
N TRP A 97 16.51 0.14 -6.85
CA TRP A 97 16.40 0.35 -8.29
C TRP A 97 17.58 1.10 -8.89
N GLN A 98 18.05 2.15 -8.22
CA GLN A 98 19.23 2.91 -8.67
C GLN A 98 20.50 2.04 -8.76
N ILE A 99 20.67 1.10 -7.82
CA ILE A 99 21.79 0.16 -7.85
C ILE A 99 21.65 -0.82 -9.03
N VAL A 100 20.46 -1.40 -9.21
CA VAL A 100 20.22 -2.41 -10.25
C VAL A 100 20.24 -1.82 -11.65
N SER A 101 19.61 -0.67 -11.85
CA SER A 101 19.47 -0.02 -13.16
C SER A 101 20.63 0.88 -13.55
N GLY A 102 21.49 1.25 -12.60
CA GLY A 102 22.57 2.23 -12.81
C GLY A 102 22.08 3.67 -13.00
N THR A 103 20.78 3.94 -12.79
CA THR A 103 20.19 5.28 -12.96
C THR A 103 20.14 6.04 -11.64
N LYS A 104 19.90 7.36 -11.70
CA LYS A 104 19.60 8.20 -10.52
C LYS A 104 18.12 8.59 -10.44
N LEU A 105 17.24 7.86 -11.13
CA LEU A 105 15.83 8.15 -11.16
C LEU A 105 15.19 7.97 -9.78
N LEU A 106 14.30 8.91 -9.43
CA LEU A 106 13.39 8.77 -8.32
C LEU A 106 12.11 8.09 -8.84
N ILE A 107 11.65 7.07 -8.12
CA ILE A 107 10.54 6.22 -8.58
C ILE A 107 9.19 6.88 -8.29
N PHE A 108 8.98 7.33 -7.06
CA PHE A 108 7.69 7.84 -6.62
C PHE A 108 7.68 9.37 -6.49
N ASN A 109 6.51 9.95 -6.66
CA ASN A 109 6.25 11.34 -6.30
C ASN A 109 6.53 11.58 -4.81
N PRO A 110 6.89 12.80 -4.38
CA PRO A 110 7.14 13.10 -2.98
C PRO A 110 5.94 12.79 -2.10
N ASP A 111 4.76 13.10 -2.60
CA ASP A 111 3.50 12.92 -1.91
C ASP A 111 2.87 11.55 -2.16
N TYR A 112 1.83 11.20 -1.38
CA TYR A 112 1.04 10.01 -1.54
C TYR A 112 -0.39 10.27 -1.05
N TYR A 113 -1.36 9.52 -1.58
CA TYR A 113 -2.73 9.53 -1.09
C TYR A 113 -2.89 8.45 -0.02
N ASP A 114 -3.61 8.77 1.06
CA ASP A 114 -4.04 7.78 2.04
C ASP A 114 -5.48 7.99 2.50
N ARG A 115 -6.13 6.88 2.82
CA ARG A 115 -7.48 6.84 3.38
C ARG A 115 -7.59 5.67 4.35
N TYR A 116 -8.15 5.90 5.52
CA TYR A 116 -8.47 4.82 6.46
C TYR A 116 -9.90 4.32 6.28
N LEU A 117 -10.11 3.04 6.57
CA LEU A 117 -11.41 2.37 6.56
C LEU A 117 -11.78 1.98 7.98
N ARG A 118 -13.07 2.11 8.33
CA ARG A 118 -13.54 1.95 9.72
C ARG A 118 -14.19 0.60 9.99
N THR A 119 -14.63 -0.12 8.96
CA THR A 119 -15.38 -1.37 9.12
C THR A 119 -14.79 -2.50 8.28
N LEU A 120 -14.99 -3.74 8.75
CA LEU A 120 -14.57 -4.94 8.05
C LEU A 120 -15.25 -5.10 6.68
N ASP A 121 -16.51 -4.67 6.56
CA ASP A 121 -17.24 -4.70 5.29
C ASP A 121 -16.61 -3.74 4.26
N GLN A 122 -16.26 -2.52 4.70
CA GLN A 122 -15.49 -1.60 3.86
C GLN A 122 -14.14 -2.18 3.45
N ALA A 123 -13.47 -2.87 4.38
CA ALA A 123 -12.20 -3.52 4.12
C ALA A 123 -12.30 -4.59 3.03
N SER A 124 -13.27 -5.48 3.14
CA SER A 124 -13.47 -6.57 2.17
C SER A 124 -13.76 -6.04 0.77
N LYS A 125 -14.66 -5.06 0.66
CA LYS A 125 -15.00 -4.39 -0.61
C LYS A 125 -13.78 -3.68 -1.21
N ALA A 126 -13.00 -3.03 -0.38
CA ALA A 126 -11.83 -2.28 -0.79
C ALA A 126 -10.70 -3.20 -1.30
N ILE A 127 -10.47 -4.34 -0.65
CA ILE A 127 -9.51 -5.35 -1.12
C ILE A 127 -9.91 -5.83 -2.53
N GLY A 128 -11.17 -6.22 -2.71
CA GLY A 128 -11.69 -6.61 -4.02
C GLY A 128 -11.49 -5.52 -5.07
N TYR A 129 -11.78 -4.27 -4.72
CA TYR A 129 -11.59 -3.13 -5.62
C TYR A 129 -10.12 -3.00 -6.10
N ILE A 130 -9.15 -3.06 -5.19
CA ILE A 130 -7.73 -2.97 -5.58
C ILE A 130 -7.34 -4.13 -6.51
N GLU A 131 -7.71 -5.34 -6.17
CA GLU A 131 -7.35 -6.51 -6.94
C GLU A 131 -8.01 -6.52 -8.32
N TYR A 132 -9.12 -5.80 -8.48
CA TYR A 132 -9.86 -5.67 -9.74
C TYR A 132 -9.35 -4.53 -10.65
N ASN A 133 -8.46 -3.64 -10.16
CA ASN A 133 -7.95 -2.52 -10.95
C ASN A 133 -7.39 -2.91 -12.32
N PRO A 134 -6.58 -3.99 -12.46
CA PRO A 134 -6.04 -4.37 -13.77
C PRO A 134 -7.13 -4.83 -14.76
N VAL A 135 -8.22 -5.41 -14.25
CA VAL A 135 -9.38 -5.80 -15.08
C VAL A 135 -10.12 -4.55 -15.55
N VAL A 136 -10.40 -3.61 -14.66
CA VAL A 136 -11.06 -2.33 -15.00
C VAL A 136 -10.22 -1.55 -16.00
N ALA A 137 -8.90 -1.60 -15.89
CA ALA A 137 -7.97 -0.96 -16.82
C ALA A 137 -7.78 -1.73 -18.13
N GLY A 138 -8.38 -2.93 -18.27
CA GLY A 138 -8.31 -3.72 -19.50
C GLY A 138 -7.00 -4.47 -19.72
N TYR A 139 -6.16 -4.63 -18.70
CA TYR A 139 -4.89 -5.34 -18.80
C TYR A 139 -5.06 -6.87 -18.77
N VAL A 140 -6.04 -7.36 -18.01
CA VAL A 140 -6.36 -8.78 -17.84
C VAL A 140 -7.87 -8.98 -17.75
N VAL A 141 -8.33 -10.22 -17.93
CA VAL A 141 -9.75 -10.58 -17.76
C VAL A 141 -10.03 -11.06 -16.35
N ASP A 142 -9.11 -11.79 -15.72
CA ASP A 142 -9.23 -12.26 -14.34
C ASP A 142 -8.14 -11.58 -13.48
N PRO A 143 -8.46 -11.03 -12.29
CA PRO A 143 -7.47 -10.44 -11.39
C PRO A 143 -6.31 -11.38 -11.04
N LYS A 144 -6.55 -12.69 -11.03
CA LYS A 144 -5.54 -13.73 -10.76
C LYS A 144 -4.45 -13.82 -11.83
N ASP A 145 -4.69 -13.24 -13.00
CA ASP A 145 -3.73 -13.23 -14.12
C ASP A 145 -2.77 -12.03 -14.04
N TRP A 146 -3.07 -11.04 -13.19
CA TRP A 146 -2.20 -9.90 -12.98
C TRP A 146 -1.08 -10.24 -11.99
N ARG A 147 0.10 -10.55 -12.51
CA ARG A 147 1.29 -11.01 -11.75
C ARG A 147 1.66 -10.08 -10.59
N TRP A 148 1.43 -8.80 -10.73
CA TRP A 148 1.88 -7.77 -9.80
C TRP A 148 0.81 -7.36 -8.77
N SER A 149 0.01 -8.34 -8.33
CA SER A 149 -1.05 -8.10 -7.34
C SER A 149 -1.16 -9.21 -6.29
N SER A 150 -1.77 -8.88 -5.17
CA SER A 150 -2.13 -9.87 -4.13
C SER A 150 -3.09 -10.95 -4.64
N ALA A 151 -3.96 -10.66 -5.62
CA ALA A 151 -4.86 -11.66 -6.22
C ALA A 151 -4.08 -12.81 -6.88
N TRP A 152 -3.02 -12.48 -7.62
CA TRP A 152 -2.15 -13.49 -8.23
C TRP A 152 -1.47 -14.38 -7.18
N HIS A 153 -0.98 -13.79 -6.10
CA HIS A 153 -0.33 -14.49 -5.00
C HIS A 153 -1.32 -15.33 -4.19
N LYS A 154 -2.54 -14.84 -3.93
CA LYS A 154 -3.61 -15.59 -3.27
C LYS A 154 -3.99 -16.85 -4.04
N ALA A 155 -4.10 -16.74 -5.37
CA ALA A 155 -4.36 -17.89 -6.23
C ALA A 155 -3.26 -18.96 -6.18
N ARG A 156 -2.08 -18.63 -5.62
CA ARG A 156 -0.90 -19.49 -5.47
C ARG A 156 -0.53 -19.78 -4.01
N GLY A 157 -1.50 -19.62 -3.08
CA GLY A 157 -1.36 -20.02 -1.69
C GLY A 157 -0.84 -18.94 -0.74
N TRP A 158 -0.66 -17.68 -1.20
CA TRP A 158 -0.39 -16.61 -0.26
C TRP A 158 -1.67 -16.20 0.49
N GLU A 159 -1.56 -16.05 1.80
CA GLU A 159 -2.66 -15.59 2.66
C GLU A 159 -2.25 -14.32 3.40
N ALA A 160 -3.15 -13.35 3.43
CA ALA A 160 -2.99 -12.19 4.29
C ALA A 160 -2.98 -12.61 5.77
N GLY A 161 -2.14 -11.97 6.58
CA GLY A 161 -2.14 -12.20 8.03
C GLY A 161 -3.52 -11.94 8.63
N ASN A 162 -3.97 -12.78 9.54
CA ASN A 162 -5.26 -12.63 10.23
C ASN A 162 -5.14 -11.87 11.55
N ASP A 163 -3.93 -11.56 11.99
CA ASP A 163 -3.60 -10.97 13.29
C ASP A 163 -4.11 -9.52 13.46
N TRP A 164 -4.53 -8.89 12.35
CA TRP A 164 -5.10 -7.54 12.32
C TRP A 164 -6.57 -7.47 12.77
N ARG A 165 -7.31 -8.58 12.67
CA ARG A 165 -8.76 -8.59 13.00
C ARG A 165 -9.08 -8.17 14.43
N PRO A 166 -8.32 -8.62 15.46
CA PRO A 166 -8.52 -8.16 16.83
C PRO A 166 -8.32 -6.65 17.02
N LEU A 167 -7.51 -6.03 16.16
CA LEU A 167 -7.23 -4.59 16.23
C LEU A 167 -8.42 -3.74 15.72
N PHE A 168 -9.34 -4.36 14.98
CA PHE A 168 -10.54 -3.71 14.41
C PHE A 168 -11.79 -3.83 15.29
N LEU A 169 -11.79 -4.73 16.26
CA LEU A 169 -12.94 -4.89 17.16
C LEU A 169 -12.87 -3.82 18.24
N PRO A 170 -13.94 -3.01 18.42
CA PRO A 170 -13.99 -2.12 19.55
C PRO A 170 -13.86 -2.97 20.83
N SER A 171 -12.97 -2.56 21.73
CA SER A 171 -12.86 -3.11 23.08
C SER A 171 -14.19 -2.89 23.78
N GLY A 172 -15.12 -3.86 23.71
CA GLY A 172 -16.39 -3.74 24.42
C GLY A 172 -17.60 -4.46 23.84
N SER A 173 -17.44 -5.53 23.07
CA SER A 173 -18.54 -6.47 22.81
C SER A 173 -18.25 -7.79 23.53
N ARG A 174 -18.54 -7.81 24.85
CA ARG A 174 -18.88 -9.03 25.59
C ARG A 174 -20.39 -9.04 25.79
#